data_41c40c4a639afcc9645b19007c6d0ad0
#
_entry.id   41c40c4a639afcc9645b19007c6d0ad0
#
_cell.length_a   1.000
_cell.length_b   1.000
_cell.length_c   1.000
_cell.angle_alpha   90.00
_cell.angle_beta   90.00
_cell.angle_gamma   90.00
#
_symmetry.space_group_name_H-M   'P 1'
#
loop_
_entity.id
_entity.type
_entity.pdbx_description
1 polymer ?
#
loop_
_entity_poly.entity_id
_entity_poly.type
_entity_poly.pdbx_seq_one_letter_code
_entity_poly.pdbx_strand_id
1 'polypeptide(L)'
;MAISFASCEKQQPEVSFTASQYTLSVGDSAVLEVYHAKNVDFQYSETRNVDSPVFEMVSKSNYATKIHALNPGTDTLWVSYRWNQGIFAYGNQYGITINVVE
;
A
#
# COMPACT_ATOMS: atom_id res chain seq x y z
N MET A 1 -7.86 -28.22 20.93
CA MET A 1 -7.80 -27.64 20.81
C MET A 1 -7.67 -26.57 20.80
N ALA A 2 -7.60 -26.00 20.85
CA ALA A 2 -7.51 -25.07 20.91
C ALA A 2 -7.35 -24.10 20.62
N ILE A 3 -7.36 -23.58 20.55
CA ILE A 3 -7.26 -22.76 20.41
C ILE A 3 -7.45 -21.87 20.12
N SER A 4 -7.47 -21.55 20.08
CA SER A 4 -7.83 -20.66 19.58
C SER A 4 -7.98 -19.40 20.15
N PHE A 5 -7.49 -19.12 21.11
CA PHE A 5 -7.55 -17.95 21.67
C PHE A 5 -6.78 -16.95 21.12
N ALA A 6 -5.77 -17.23 20.57
CA ALA A 6 -4.92 -16.26 19.99
C ALA A 6 -5.66 -15.43 18.99
N SER A 7 -6.49 -16.07 18.23
CA SER A 7 -7.19 -15.33 17.22
C SER A 7 -8.20 -14.38 17.79
N CYS A 8 -8.55 -14.51 19.02
CA CYS A 8 -9.52 -13.63 19.58
C CYS A 8 -8.96 -12.29 19.90
N GLU A 9 -7.65 -12.17 19.98
CA GLU A 9 -7.13 -10.98 20.48
C GLU A 9 -6.95 -9.93 19.49
N LYS A 10 -6.55 -10.25 18.31
CA LYS A 10 -6.21 -9.24 17.37
C LYS A 10 -6.49 -9.76 16.00
N GLN A 11 -7.66 -9.54 15.51
CA GLN A 11 -8.02 -10.00 14.20
C GLN A 11 -7.70 -8.94 13.19
N GLN A 12 -6.73 -9.20 12.35
CA GLN A 12 -6.43 -8.31 11.27
C GLN A 12 -7.53 -8.38 10.23
N PRO A 13 -7.95 -7.25 9.68
CA PRO A 13 -8.89 -7.27 8.58
C PRO A 13 -8.23 -7.90 7.36
N GLU A 14 -9.03 -8.51 6.52
CA GLU A 14 -8.52 -9.02 5.27
C GLU A 14 -8.30 -7.87 4.33
N VAL A 15 -7.06 -7.70 3.91
CA VAL A 15 -6.67 -6.64 3.00
C VAL A 15 -5.88 -7.27 1.87
N SER A 16 -6.23 -6.96 0.65
CA SER A 16 -5.48 -7.42 -0.49
C SER A 16 -5.31 -6.28 -1.49
N PHE A 17 -4.35 -6.44 -2.39
CA PHE A 17 -3.99 -5.40 -3.32
C PHE A 17 -4.04 -5.94 -4.75
N THR A 18 -4.21 -5.04 -5.72
CA THR A 18 -4.22 -5.45 -7.13
C THR A 18 -2.91 -6.10 -7.54
N ALA A 19 -1.80 -5.67 -6.94
CA ALA A 19 -0.51 -6.27 -7.23
C ALA A 19 0.45 -5.97 -6.08
N SER A 20 1.47 -6.81 -5.93
CA SER A 20 2.53 -6.56 -4.95
C SER A 20 3.74 -5.92 -5.61
N GLN A 21 3.73 -5.80 -6.93
CA GLN A 21 4.86 -5.28 -7.69
C GLN A 21 4.35 -4.76 -9.02
N TYR A 22 4.92 -3.66 -9.47
CA TYR A 22 4.66 -3.10 -10.79
C TYR A 22 5.97 -2.90 -11.51
N THR A 23 5.95 -3.16 -12.82
CA THR A 23 7.05 -2.79 -13.69
C THR A 23 6.49 -1.86 -14.76
N LEU A 24 6.98 -0.64 -14.80
CA LEU A 24 6.46 0.40 -15.65
C LEU A 24 7.59 0.98 -16.49
N SER A 25 7.24 1.54 -17.64
CA SER A 25 8.18 2.35 -18.40
C SER A 25 8.02 3.81 -17.98
N VAL A 26 9.07 4.59 -18.15
CA VAL A 26 9.01 6.03 -17.86
C VAL A 26 7.85 6.63 -18.63
N GLY A 27 7.01 7.38 -17.91
CA GLY A 27 5.82 8.01 -18.50
C GLY A 27 4.54 7.20 -18.32
N ASP A 28 4.65 5.94 -17.92
CA ASP A 28 3.47 5.11 -17.70
C ASP A 28 2.82 5.43 -16.37
N SER A 29 1.54 5.12 -16.28
CA SER A 29 0.78 5.26 -15.03
C SER A 29 0.15 3.93 -14.68
N ALA A 30 -0.09 3.73 -13.39
CA ALA A 30 -0.76 2.54 -12.91
C ALA A 30 -1.61 2.90 -11.71
N VAL A 31 -2.64 2.10 -11.46
CA VAL A 31 -3.52 2.29 -10.32
C VAL A 31 -3.40 1.10 -9.40
N LEU A 32 -3.12 1.37 -8.14
CA LEU A 32 -3.14 0.38 -7.10
C LEU A 32 -4.47 0.50 -6.37
N GLU A 33 -5.22 -0.58 -6.34
CA GLU A 33 -6.48 -0.63 -5.59
C GLU A 33 -6.33 -1.57 -4.42
N VAL A 34 -7.01 -1.24 -3.34
CA VAL A 34 -6.99 -2.01 -2.12
C VAL A 34 -8.36 -2.59 -1.88
N TYR A 35 -8.42 -3.88 -1.64
CA TYR A 35 -9.65 -4.56 -1.26
C TYR A 35 -9.56 -4.85 0.24
N HIS A 36 -10.58 -4.50 0.97
CA HIS A 36 -10.45 -4.46 2.42
C HIS A 36 -11.75 -4.79 3.14
N ALA A 37 -11.61 -5.08 4.43
CA ALA A 37 -12.76 -5.18 5.31
C ALA A 37 -13.25 -3.77 5.66
N LYS A 38 -14.40 -3.70 6.30
CA LYS A 38 -14.97 -2.43 6.70
C LYS A 38 -14.12 -1.72 7.73
N ASN A 39 -14.24 -0.40 7.75
CA ASN A 39 -13.64 0.44 8.79
C ASN A 39 -12.12 0.34 8.88
N VAL A 40 -11.49 0.32 7.74
CA VAL A 40 -10.04 0.33 7.66
C VAL A 40 -9.63 1.62 6.95
N ASP A 41 -8.70 2.35 7.55
CA ASP A 41 -8.20 3.58 6.98
C ASP A 41 -6.85 3.33 6.35
N PHE A 42 -6.68 3.82 5.13
CA PHE A 42 -5.45 3.63 4.38
C PHE A 42 -4.72 4.93 4.14
N GLN A 43 -3.41 4.87 4.15
CA GLN A 43 -2.55 5.97 3.79
C GLN A 43 -1.44 5.45 2.90
N TYR A 44 -1.05 6.27 1.93
CA TYR A 44 -0.03 5.89 0.96
C TYR A 44 1.13 6.86 1.06
N SER A 45 2.34 6.33 0.96
CA SER A 45 3.53 7.16 0.95
C SER A 45 4.60 6.50 0.11
N GLU A 46 5.58 7.29 -0.29
CA GLU A 46 6.69 6.80 -1.09
C GLU A 46 7.98 7.00 -0.33
N THR A 47 8.95 6.13 -0.59
CA THR A 47 10.29 6.34 -0.08
C THR A 47 10.90 7.43 -0.94
N ARG A 48 11.35 8.52 -0.31
CA ARG A 48 11.77 9.65 -1.08
C ARG A 48 13.16 9.55 -1.58
N ASN A 49 13.33 9.73 -2.85
CA ASN A 49 14.59 10.07 -3.44
C ASN A 49 14.39 11.47 -4.03
N VAL A 50 14.82 12.49 -3.30
CA VAL A 50 14.52 13.85 -3.69
C VAL A 50 15.24 14.29 -4.94
N ASP A 51 16.36 13.66 -5.26
CA ASP A 51 17.11 14.05 -6.44
C ASP A 51 16.56 13.46 -7.73
N SER A 52 16.05 12.25 -7.64
CA SER A 52 15.60 11.57 -8.83
C SER A 52 14.49 10.59 -8.46
N PRO A 53 13.30 11.10 -8.21
CA PRO A 53 12.21 10.23 -7.78
C PRO A 53 11.83 9.26 -8.89
N VAL A 54 11.57 8.01 -8.49
CA VAL A 54 11.24 6.97 -9.43
C VAL A 54 9.80 7.09 -9.91
N PHE A 55 8.91 7.47 -8.99
CA PHE A 55 7.50 7.66 -9.31
C PHE A 55 6.91 8.76 -8.43
N GLU A 56 5.74 9.22 -8.82
CA GLU A 56 4.97 10.13 -7.99
C GLU A 56 3.55 9.62 -7.86
N MET A 57 2.88 10.00 -6.79
CA MET A 57 1.48 9.68 -6.60
C MET A 57 0.66 10.84 -7.14
N VAL A 58 -0.11 10.56 -8.18
CA VAL A 58 -0.85 11.61 -8.88
C VAL A 58 -2.19 11.88 -8.22
N SER A 59 -2.85 10.83 -7.74
CA SER A 59 -4.10 10.99 -7.03
C SER A 59 -4.24 9.88 -6.00
N LYS A 60 -4.94 10.19 -4.93
CA LYS A 60 -5.15 9.24 -3.85
C LYS A 60 -6.58 9.32 -3.36
N SER A 61 -7.14 8.17 -3.06
CA SER A 61 -8.37 8.08 -2.31
C SER A 61 -8.12 7.07 -1.19
N ASN A 62 -9.14 6.80 -0.38
CA ASN A 62 -8.92 5.87 0.73
C ASN A 62 -8.59 4.46 0.23
N TYR A 63 -9.05 4.07 -0.95
CA TYR A 63 -8.91 2.70 -1.42
C TYR A 63 -8.11 2.56 -2.71
N ALA A 64 -7.54 3.62 -3.20
CA ALA A 64 -6.77 3.55 -4.43
C ALA A 64 -5.76 4.68 -4.51
N THR A 65 -4.68 4.43 -5.23
CA THR A 65 -3.74 5.48 -5.55
C THR A 65 -3.26 5.28 -6.98
N LYS A 66 -3.12 6.38 -7.72
CA LYS A 66 -2.60 6.36 -9.06
C LYS A 66 -1.16 6.85 -9.02
N ILE A 67 -0.26 6.11 -9.62
CA ILE A 67 1.14 6.47 -9.67
C ILE A 67 1.56 6.72 -11.10
N HIS A 68 2.57 7.56 -11.27
CA HIS A 68 3.12 7.93 -12.56
C HIS A 68 4.64 7.73 -12.51
N ALA A 69 5.17 6.97 -13.45
CA ALA A 69 6.59 6.65 -13.48
C ALA A 69 7.38 7.83 -14.02
N LEU A 70 8.42 8.22 -13.30
CA LEU A 70 9.20 9.41 -13.62
C LEU A 70 10.59 9.09 -14.13
N ASN A 71 11.33 8.27 -13.41
CA ASN A 71 12.72 7.97 -13.75
C ASN A 71 12.99 6.49 -13.56
N PRO A 72 13.95 5.92 -14.31
CA PRO A 72 14.29 4.52 -14.12
C PRO A 72 14.82 4.27 -12.72
N GLY A 73 14.50 3.14 -12.19
CA GLY A 73 14.95 2.73 -10.86
C GLY A 73 13.89 1.89 -10.17
N THR A 74 14.14 1.62 -8.91
CA THR A 74 13.24 0.84 -8.07
C THR A 74 12.98 1.58 -6.79
N ASP A 75 11.73 1.66 -6.40
CA ASP A 75 11.35 2.27 -5.14
C ASP A 75 10.14 1.53 -4.59
N THR A 76 9.70 1.92 -3.41
CA THR A 76 8.62 1.24 -2.72
C THR A 76 7.47 2.21 -2.47
N LEU A 77 6.27 1.76 -2.82
CA LEU A 77 5.06 2.45 -2.44
C LEU A 77 4.56 1.80 -1.16
N TRP A 78 4.52 2.57 -0.09
CA TRP A 78 4.11 2.05 1.21
C TRP A 78 2.64 2.30 1.41
N VAL A 79 1.91 1.24 1.76
CA VAL A 79 0.49 1.31 2.07
C VAL A 79 0.36 1.00 3.55
N SER A 80 -0.04 1.99 4.31
CA SER A 80 -0.26 1.84 5.75
C SER A 80 -1.75 1.79 6.00
N TYR A 81 -2.19 0.95 6.92
CA TYR A 81 -3.60 0.92 7.23
C TYR A 81 -3.82 0.69 8.71
N ARG A 82 -4.93 1.21 9.19
CA ARG A 82 -5.29 1.15 10.60
C ARG A 82 -6.73 0.70 10.76
N TRP A 83 -6.97 0.00 11.83
CA TRP A 83 -8.32 -0.44 12.17
C TRP A 83 -8.48 -0.42 13.68
N ASN A 84 -9.72 -0.40 14.14
CA ASN A 84 -10.03 -0.42 15.56
C ASN A 84 -10.65 -1.75 15.94
N GLN A 85 -10.31 -2.20 17.14
CA GLN A 85 -10.89 -3.42 17.66
C GLN A 85 -11.24 -3.10 19.11
N GLY A 86 -12.52 -2.79 19.35
CA GLY A 86 -12.95 -2.29 20.64
C GLY A 86 -12.36 -0.92 20.89
N ILE A 87 -11.70 -0.76 22.03
CA ILE A 87 -11.07 0.50 22.36
C ILE A 87 -9.64 0.59 21.87
N PHE A 88 -9.14 -0.46 21.25
CA PHE A 88 -7.76 -0.46 20.81
C PHE A 88 -7.66 -0.15 19.32
N ALA A 89 -6.59 0.54 18.94
CA ALA A 89 -6.29 0.82 17.56
C ALA A 89 -5.05 0.02 17.15
N TYR A 90 -5.09 -0.53 15.95
CA TYR A 90 -4.00 -1.34 15.42
C TYR A 90 -3.62 -0.84 14.03
N GLY A 91 -2.43 -1.13 13.62
CA GLY A 91 -1.98 -0.75 12.29
C GLY A 91 -1.02 -1.76 11.70
N ASN A 92 -0.88 -1.67 10.40
CA ASN A 92 0.08 -2.49 9.67
C ASN A 92 0.45 -1.75 8.40
N GLN A 93 1.48 -2.24 7.71
CA GLN A 93 1.85 -1.62 6.43
C GLN A 93 2.46 -2.66 5.50
N TYR A 94 2.31 -2.40 4.19
CA TYR A 94 2.87 -3.24 3.15
C TYR A 94 3.68 -2.39 2.20
N GLY A 95 4.76 -2.98 1.69
CA GLY A 95 5.54 -2.34 0.64
C GLY A 95 5.22 -2.94 -0.72
N ILE A 96 4.87 -2.07 -1.66
CA ILE A 96 4.61 -2.47 -3.04
C ILE A 96 5.81 -2.01 -3.85
N THR A 97 6.47 -2.94 -4.52
CA THR A 97 7.68 -2.62 -5.28
C THR A 97 7.31 -1.98 -6.62
N ILE A 98 7.92 -0.84 -6.91
CA ILE A 98 7.72 -0.15 -8.18
C ILE A 98 9.04 -0.14 -8.92
N ASN A 99 9.10 -0.86 -10.03
CA ASN A 99 10.25 -0.86 -10.92
C ASN A 99 9.93 -0.03 -12.14
N VAL A 100 10.79 0.93 -12.46
CA VAL A 100 10.61 1.76 -13.65
C VAL A 100 11.78 1.53 -14.57
N VAL A 101 11.48 1.22 -15.82
CA VAL A 101 12.49 0.99 -16.86
C VAL A 101 12.30 2.03 -17.96
N GLU A 102 13.30 2.18 -18.78
CA GLU A 102 13.26 3.14 -19.89
C GLU A 102 12.42 2.67 -21.05
#